data_cd1326e1b76ee09c366647085d84d58a
#
_entry.id   cd1326e1b76ee09c366647085d84d58a
#
_cell.length_a   1.000
_cell.length_b   1.000
_cell.length_c   1.000
_cell.angle_alpha   90.00
_cell.angle_beta   90.00
_cell.angle_gamma   90.00
#
_symmetry.space_group_name_H-M   'P 1'
#
loop_
_entity.id
_entity.type
_entity.pdbx_description
1 polymer ?
#
loop_
_entity_poly.entity_id
_entity_poly.type
_entity_poly.pdbx_seq_one_letter_code
_entity_poly.pdbx_strand_id
1 'polypeptide(L)'
;MWRPVTTIPSPDERIGEWAFVVAQETHILGEGQSGTVFRVRNVRTGHLGAMKMHCGPCTTVDDERFREERRIYEEQPIPGDMPAYYGKGRWKGVDYFVMELVERFDPRGEGVDRIGYFIALTFVYEKLNRRYLHLDGKLANFAVREGRPVLIDFSCAVAVEDGRTMCVRTGTRKYRSPEAREGRPLTVQSDIYTVAAVLQGLLADERERRVYGDAISHAMANDERERTKSWAEFRKELKEAEAKYRRSAAIECRLPKFKAVAGAVVGTVGVVALAGYFGTLAEHADDKTKTGEERQVGRTDADVQNGLDAYAVKDFAKAAHFLRQAADSGTCTNGQVFYELAEIYFDGLSVEQDDELAIKYAQRAVELGSTNALPMLRRLDKLGVFERH
;
A
#
# COMPACT_ATOMS: atom_id res chain seq x y z
N MET A 1 -12.43 -20.44 5.50
CA MET A 1 -13.61 -19.63 5.92
C MET A 1 -13.18 -18.88 7.18
N TRP A 2 -12.90 -17.58 7.06
CA TRP A 2 -12.55 -16.73 8.19
C TRP A 2 -13.79 -16.60 9.08
N ARG A 3 -13.67 -16.89 10.37
CA ARG A 3 -14.77 -16.62 11.31
C ARG A 3 -14.33 -15.47 12.19
N PRO A 4 -15.03 -14.33 12.17
CA PRO A 4 -14.76 -13.25 13.10
C PRO A 4 -14.87 -13.79 14.54
N VAL A 5 -14.23 -13.11 15.47
CA VAL A 5 -14.43 -13.37 16.91
C VAL A 5 -15.95 -13.47 17.14
N THR A 6 -16.42 -14.65 17.48
CA THR A 6 -17.88 -14.94 17.60
C THR A 6 -18.58 -14.05 18.63
N THR A 7 -17.83 -13.31 19.41
CA THR A 7 -18.33 -12.34 20.38
C THR A 7 -17.36 -11.16 20.38
N ILE A 8 -17.65 -10.11 19.61
CA ILE A 8 -16.93 -8.84 19.70
C ILE A 8 -17.22 -8.25 21.08
N PRO A 9 -16.18 -7.93 21.88
CA PRO A 9 -16.39 -7.32 23.18
C PRO A 9 -17.11 -5.96 23.04
N SER A 10 -18.04 -5.70 23.92
CA SER A 10 -18.74 -4.41 23.95
C SER A 10 -17.76 -3.29 24.35
N PRO A 11 -17.99 -2.04 23.87
CA PRO A 11 -17.30 -0.87 24.39
C PRO A 11 -17.40 -0.85 25.93
N ASP A 12 -16.31 -0.50 26.61
CA ASP A 12 -16.19 -0.49 28.09
C ASP A 12 -16.24 -1.87 28.78
N GLU A 13 -16.42 -2.96 28.04
CA GLU A 13 -16.25 -4.31 28.61
C GLU A 13 -14.81 -4.48 29.14
N ARG A 14 -14.64 -5.26 30.19
CA ARG A 14 -13.33 -5.46 30.84
C ARG A 14 -12.85 -6.90 30.70
N ILE A 15 -11.54 -7.01 30.42
CA ILE A 15 -10.82 -8.26 30.45
C ILE A 15 -9.61 -8.07 31.38
N GLY A 16 -9.71 -8.54 32.63
CA GLY A 16 -8.70 -8.25 33.65
C GLY A 16 -8.54 -6.74 33.90
N GLU A 17 -7.32 -6.24 33.74
CA GLU A 17 -7.02 -4.80 33.90
C GLU A 17 -7.28 -3.96 32.64
N TRP A 18 -7.81 -4.55 31.57
CA TRP A 18 -8.01 -3.88 30.30
C TRP A 18 -9.49 -3.65 29.98
N ALA A 19 -9.84 -2.43 29.65
CA ALA A 19 -11.19 -2.04 29.16
C ALA A 19 -11.09 -1.67 27.69
N PHE A 20 -12.10 -2.06 26.88
CA PHE A 20 -12.20 -1.67 25.49
C PHE A 20 -12.57 -0.19 25.37
N VAL A 21 -11.92 0.54 24.46
CA VAL A 21 -12.08 2.00 24.31
C VAL A 21 -12.40 2.34 22.86
N VAL A 22 -13.58 2.94 22.67
CA VAL A 22 -13.97 3.47 21.35
C VAL A 22 -13.14 4.71 21.01
N ALA A 23 -12.65 4.75 19.78
CA ALA A 23 -12.07 5.95 19.18
C ALA A 23 -12.51 6.02 17.72
N GLN A 24 -12.95 7.18 17.26
CA GLN A 24 -13.43 7.36 15.89
C GLN A 24 -14.52 6.33 15.50
N GLU A 25 -15.55 6.19 16.36
CA GLU A 25 -16.70 5.31 16.19
C GLU A 25 -16.44 3.81 16.36
N THR A 26 -15.19 3.35 16.47
CA THR A 26 -14.85 1.94 16.65
C THR A 26 -13.78 1.74 17.72
N HIS A 27 -13.79 0.57 18.34
CA HIS A 27 -12.69 0.08 19.19
C HIS A 27 -11.82 -0.95 18.46
N ILE A 28 -12.16 -1.29 17.22
CA ILE A 28 -11.39 -2.19 16.36
C ILE A 28 -10.32 -1.38 15.65
N LEU A 29 -9.06 -1.80 15.79
CA LEU A 29 -7.89 -1.21 15.13
C LEU A 29 -7.54 -1.91 13.83
N GLY A 30 -7.94 -3.17 13.69
CA GLY A 30 -7.71 -3.95 12.49
C GLY A 30 -8.16 -5.39 12.65
N GLU A 31 -8.42 -6.03 11.52
CA GLU A 31 -8.83 -7.42 11.43
C GLU A 31 -7.92 -8.16 10.45
N GLY A 32 -7.61 -9.41 10.74
CA GLY A 32 -6.74 -10.23 9.92
C GLY A 32 -6.95 -11.72 10.16
N GLN A 33 -6.27 -12.55 9.38
CA GLN A 33 -6.39 -14.01 9.44
C GLN A 33 -6.04 -14.60 10.82
N SER A 34 -5.10 -13.99 11.54
CA SER A 34 -4.67 -14.47 12.85
C SER A 34 -5.47 -13.88 14.02
N GLY A 35 -6.36 -12.91 13.79
CA GLY A 35 -7.18 -12.32 14.83
C GLY A 35 -7.61 -10.88 14.59
N THR A 36 -8.37 -10.36 15.54
CA THR A 36 -8.85 -8.97 15.56
C THR A 36 -8.07 -8.18 16.62
N VAL A 37 -7.68 -6.97 16.27
CA VAL A 37 -6.93 -6.08 17.16
C VAL A 37 -7.85 -4.98 17.66
N PHE A 38 -7.94 -4.82 18.98
CA PHE A 38 -8.80 -3.86 19.65
C PHE A 38 -7.98 -2.80 20.38
N ARG A 39 -8.52 -1.58 20.44
CA ARG A 39 -8.01 -0.54 21.32
C ARG A 39 -8.48 -0.81 22.75
N VAL A 40 -7.55 -0.86 23.67
CA VAL A 40 -7.82 -1.07 25.10
C VAL A 40 -7.11 -0.03 25.95
N ARG A 41 -7.61 0.13 27.19
CA ARG A 41 -6.97 0.99 28.21
C ARG A 41 -6.80 0.17 29.49
N ASN A 42 -5.63 0.21 30.06
CA ASN A 42 -5.40 -0.33 31.39
C ASN A 42 -6.12 0.53 32.41
N VAL A 43 -7.06 -0.04 33.16
CA VAL A 43 -7.92 0.71 34.10
C VAL A 43 -7.19 1.19 35.32
N ARG A 44 -6.03 0.59 35.64
CA ARG A 44 -5.22 0.97 36.80
C ARG A 44 -4.22 2.07 36.47
N THR A 45 -3.55 1.98 35.31
CA THR A 45 -2.48 2.92 34.92
C THR A 45 -2.93 3.98 33.93
N GLY A 46 -4.08 3.79 33.25
CA GLY A 46 -4.57 4.65 32.19
C GLY A 46 -3.88 4.45 30.85
N HIS A 47 -2.83 3.62 30.74
CA HIS A 47 -2.09 3.39 29.51
C HIS A 47 -2.96 2.75 28.44
N LEU A 48 -2.81 3.25 27.20
CA LEU A 48 -3.45 2.66 26.04
C LEU A 48 -2.66 1.45 25.56
N GLY A 49 -3.38 0.44 25.05
CA GLY A 49 -2.82 -0.77 24.47
C GLY A 49 -3.58 -1.20 23.23
N ALA A 50 -2.97 -2.09 22.47
CA ALA A 50 -3.57 -2.85 21.40
C ALA A 50 -3.70 -4.31 21.86
N MET A 51 -4.94 -4.82 21.96
CA MET A 51 -5.22 -6.21 22.33
C MET A 51 -5.53 -7.01 21.07
N LYS A 52 -4.67 -7.95 20.72
CA LYS A 52 -4.93 -8.89 19.63
C LYS A 52 -5.62 -10.13 20.21
N MET A 53 -6.83 -10.39 19.74
CA MET A 53 -7.62 -11.56 20.11
C MET A 53 -7.62 -12.56 18.96
N HIS A 54 -7.42 -13.83 19.28
CA HIS A 54 -7.47 -14.90 18.30
C HIS A 54 -8.87 -15.01 17.66
N CYS A 55 -8.96 -15.36 16.38
CA CYS A 55 -10.23 -15.40 15.66
C CYS A 55 -11.16 -16.58 16.01
N GLY A 56 -10.84 -17.38 17.04
CA GLY A 56 -11.61 -18.57 17.43
C GLY A 56 -11.17 -19.83 16.68
N PRO A 57 -11.99 -20.89 16.63
CA PRO A 57 -11.62 -22.17 15.98
C PRO A 57 -11.42 -21.98 14.49
N CYS A 58 -10.20 -21.56 14.13
CA CYS A 58 -9.70 -21.42 12.78
C CYS A 58 -8.98 -22.72 12.37
N THR A 59 -8.10 -22.65 11.38
CA THR A 59 -7.25 -23.76 11.02
C THR A 59 -6.12 -23.92 12.05
N THR A 60 -5.51 -25.11 12.12
CA THR A 60 -4.31 -25.33 12.94
C THR A 60 -3.18 -24.36 12.57
N VAL A 61 -3.11 -23.96 11.30
CA VAL A 61 -2.12 -22.98 10.80
C VAL A 61 -2.34 -21.58 11.38
N ASP A 62 -3.59 -21.14 11.52
CA ASP A 62 -3.90 -19.82 12.09
C ASP A 62 -3.61 -19.80 13.60
N ASP A 63 -3.89 -20.92 14.30
CA ASP A 63 -3.53 -21.13 15.70
C ASP A 63 -2.01 -21.05 15.92
N GLU A 64 -1.24 -21.70 15.06
CA GLU A 64 0.23 -21.69 15.13
C GLU A 64 0.78 -20.28 14.87
N ARG A 65 0.26 -19.57 13.87
CA ARG A 65 0.65 -18.20 13.55
C ARG A 65 0.37 -17.24 14.72
N PHE A 66 -0.81 -17.33 15.33
CA PHE A 66 -1.14 -16.50 16.48
C PHE A 66 -0.20 -16.77 17.67
N ARG A 67 0.11 -18.04 17.94
CA ARG A 67 1.03 -18.41 19.03
C ARG A 67 2.46 -17.96 18.74
N GLU A 68 2.91 -18.11 17.50
CA GLU A 68 4.26 -17.70 17.10
C GLU A 68 4.41 -16.19 17.12
N GLU A 69 3.44 -15.43 16.61
CA GLU A 69 3.43 -13.99 16.72
C GLU A 69 3.46 -13.53 18.18
N ARG A 70 2.64 -14.12 19.05
CA ARG A 70 2.67 -13.83 20.49
C ARG A 70 4.03 -14.12 21.08
N ARG A 71 4.68 -15.24 20.71
CA ARG A 71 6.02 -15.59 21.18
C ARG A 71 7.05 -14.54 20.79
N ILE A 72 6.99 -14.01 19.56
CA ILE A 72 7.86 -12.93 19.10
C ILE A 72 7.66 -11.67 19.96
N TYR A 73 6.41 -11.32 20.29
CA TYR A 73 6.13 -10.21 21.22
C TYR A 73 6.65 -10.48 22.64
N GLU A 74 6.56 -11.70 23.14
CA GLU A 74 7.11 -12.10 24.44
C GLU A 74 8.65 -12.02 24.47
N GLU A 75 9.32 -12.43 23.40
CA GLU A 75 10.78 -12.44 23.26
C GLU A 75 11.39 -11.06 23.03
N GLN A 76 10.62 -10.11 22.49
CA GLN A 76 11.10 -8.75 22.18
C GLN A 76 12.44 -8.73 21.43
N PRO A 77 12.56 -9.36 20.22
CA PRO A 77 13.84 -9.48 19.51
C PRO A 77 14.46 -8.16 19.11
N ILE A 78 13.66 -7.09 18.99
CA ILE A 78 14.08 -5.73 18.64
C ILE A 78 13.45 -4.71 19.61
N PRO A 79 13.81 -4.76 20.92
CA PRO A 79 13.21 -3.89 21.92
C PRO A 79 13.40 -2.41 21.56
N GLY A 80 12.33 -1.62 21.68
CA GLY A 80 12.31 -0.22 21.26
C GLY A 80 11.95 0.01 19.77
N ASP A 81 12.13 -0.98 18.91
CA ASP A 81 11.78 -0.92 17.48
C ASP A 81 10.52 -1.78 17.14
N MET A 82 9.88 -2.31 18.17
CA MET A 82 8.57 -2.98 18.13
C MET A 82 7.72 -2.55 19.35
N PRO A 83 6.39 -2.77 19.33
CA PRO A 83 5.55 -2.48 20.49
C PRO A 83 5.99 -3.27 21.72
N ALA A 84 5.98 -2.64 22.89
CA ALA A 84 6.22 -3.32 24.15
C ALA A 84 5.12 -4.37 24.41
N TYR A 85 5.49 -5.51 24.95
CA TYR A 85 4.55 -6.56 25.35
C TYR A 85 4.03 -6.29 26.77
N TYR A 86 2.69 -6.36 26.93
CA TYR A 86 2.03 -6.07 28.21
C TYR A 86 1.44 -7.30 28.89
N GLY A 87 1.30 -8.41 28.17
CA GLY A 87 0.79 -9.66 28.73
C GLY A 87 -0.16 -10.40 27.84
N LYS A 88 -0.61 -11.56 28.31
CA LYS A 88 -1.55 -12.46 27.62
C LYS A 88 -2.61 -12.98 28.56
N GLY A 89 -3.66 -13.53 28.00
CA GLY A 89 -4.71 -14.20 28.76
C GLY A 89 -5.69 -14.95 27.88
N ARG A 90 -6.79 -15.36 28.50
CA ARG A 90 -7.91 -16.03 27.83
C ARG A 90 -9.23 -15.42 28.29
N TRP A 91 -10.11 -15.12 27.34
CA TRP A 91 -11.41 -14.55 27.58
C TRP A 91 -12.48 -15.30 26.81
N LYS A 92 -13.50 -15.81 27.51
CA LYS A 92 -14.59 -16.62 26.91
C LYS A 92 -14.07 -17.73 25.98
N GLY A 93 -12.95 -18.35 26.35
CA GLY A 93 -12.32 -19.40 25.55
C GLY A 93 -11.38 -18.93 24.42
N VAL A 94 -11.29 -17.63 24.19
CA VAL A 94 -10.45 -17.01 23.15
C VAL A 94 -9.13 -16.51 23.75
N ASP A 95 -8.02 -16.91 23.17
CA ASP A 95 -6.67 -16.43 23.60
C ASP A 95 -6.45 -15.01 23.10
N TYR A 96 -5.79 -14.20 23.90
CA TYR A 96 -5.39 -12.84 23.55
C TYR A 96 -4.00 -12.49 24.08
N PHE A 97 -3.40 -11.48 23.50
CA PHE A 97 -2.26 -10.77 24.10
C PHE A 97 -2.42 -9.26 23.92
N VAL A 98 -1.75 -8.51 24.79
CA VAL A 98 -1.78 -7.04 24.78
C VAL A 98 -0.38 -6.51 24.58
N MET A 99 -0.30 -5.52 23.71
CA MET A 99 0.92 -4.80 23.37
C MET A 99 0.68 -3.30 23.41
N GLU A 100 1.74 -2.54 23.37
CA GLU A 100 1.70 -1.09 23.26
C GLU A 100 0.92 -0.66 22.02
N LEU A 101 0.07 0.35 22.17
CA LEU A 101 -0.58 1.02 21.05
C LEU A 101 0.40 2.05 20.48
N VAL A 102 0.83 1.84 19.25
CA VAL A 102 1.70 2.75 18.51
C VAL A 102 0.93 3.42 17.38
N GLU A 103 1.39 4.58 16.94
CA GLU A 103 0.81 5.31 15.83
C GLU A 103 1.28 4.71 14.49
N ARG A 104 0.36 4.56 13.52
CA ARG A 104 0.73 4.11 12.19
C ARG A 104 1.50 5.18 11.45
N PHE A 105 2.47 4.77 10.64
CA PHE A 105 3.19 5.69 9.77
C PHE A 105 2.27 6.20 8.66
N ASP A 106 2.05 7.52 8.62
CA ASP A 106 1.36 8.17 7.50
C ASP A 106 2.39 8.85 6.57
N PRO A 107 2.67 8.26 5.40
CA PRO A 107 3.62 8.84 4.45
C PRO A 107 3.11 10.09 3.73
N ARG A 108 1.82 10.44 3.89
CA ARG A 108 1.19 11.61 3.29
C ARG A 108 1.06 12.77 4.26
N GLY A 109 1.44 12.57 5.52
CA GLY A 109 1.41 13.61 6.55
C GLY A 109 2.26 14.81 6.14
N GLU A 110 1.83 16.02 6.52
CA GLU A 110 2.56 17.24 6.25
C GLU A 110 3.94 17.22 6.92
N GLY A 111 5.00 17.55 6.17
CA GLY A 111 6.36 17.56 6.68
C GLY A 111 7.00 16.19 6.95
N VAL A 112 6.36 15.10 6.57
CA VAL A 112 6.89 13.75 6.77
C VAL A 112 8.07 13.49 5.83
N ASP A 113 9.24 13.20 6.41
CA ASP A 113 10.42 12.71 5.69
C ASP A 113 10.27 11.21 5.41
N ARG A 114 9.60 10.87 4.31
CA ARG A 114 9.39 9.48 3.88
C ARG A 114 10.69 8.72 3.69
N ILE A 115 11.64 9.32 3.00
CA ILE A 115 12.91 8.67 2.68
C ILE A 115 13.74 8.46 3.94
N GLY A 116 13.83 9.46 4.81
CA GLY A 116 14.47 9.32 6.12
C GLY A 116 13.85 8.23 6.96
N TYR A 117 12.52 8.11 6.94
CA TYR A 117 11.82 6.99 7.60
C TYR A 117 12.26 5.63 7.05
N PHE A 118 12.26 5.44 5.72
CA PHE A 118 12.66 4.16 5.11
C PHE A 118 14.16 3.86 5.33
N ILE A 119 15.02 4.86 5.30
CA ILE A 119 16.44 4.69 5.68
C ILE A 119 16.55 4.21 7.13
N ALA A 120 15.80 4.81 8.06
CA ALA A 120 15.77 4.38 9.46
C ALA A 120 15.17 2.98 9.61
N LEU A 121 14.11 2.65 8.85
CA LEU A 121 13.47 1.33 8.85
C LEU A 121 14.43 0.21 8.46
N THR A 122 15.42 0.47 7.58
CA THR A 122 16.44 -0.53 7.23
C THR A 122 17.26 -0.99 8.45
N PHE A 123 17.48 -0.14 9.45
CA PHE A 123 18.17 -0.55 10.68
C PHE A 123 17.28 -1.46 11.56
N VAL A 124 15.98 -1.20 11.57
CA VAL A 124 15.01 -2.02 12.32
C VAL A 124 14.96 -3.43 11.74
N TYR A 125 14.83 -3.54 10.41
CA TYR A 125 14.87 -4.82 9.72
C TYR A 125 16.21 -5.55 9.86
N GLU A 126 17.33 -4.84 9.79
CA GLU A 126 18.66 -5.43 9.98
C GLU A 126 18.82 -6.08 11.37
N LYS A 127 18.25 -5.47 12.40
CA LYS A 127 18.20 -6.06 13.75
C LYS A 127 17.28 -7.28 13.79
N LEU A 128 16.05 -7.16 13.24
CA LEU A 128 15.07 -8.24 13.23
C LEU A 128 15.60 -9.47 12.51
N ASN A 129 16.20 -9.27 11.33
CA ASN A 129 16.65 -10.34 10.46
C ASN A 129 17.85 -11.15 11.01
N ARG A 130 18.37 -10.80 12.18
CA ARG A 130 19.28 -11.67 12.94
C ARG A 130 18.60 -12.91 13.50
N ARG A 131 17.26 -12.86 13.67
CA ARG A 131 16.46 -13.93 14.28
C ARG A 131 15.20 -14.27 13.48
N TYR A 132 14.57 -13.32 12.82
CA TYR A 132 13.29 -13.47 12.14
C TYR A 132 13.28 -12.73 10.82
N LEU A 133 12.67 -13.33 9.78
CA LEU A 133 12.20 -12.60 8.60
C LEU A 133 10.78 -12.12 8.87
N HIS A 134 10.45 -10.89 8.51
CA HIS A 134 9.11 -10.31 8.74
C HIS A 134 8.09 -10.76 7.71
N LEU A 135 8.45 -10.73 6.44
CA LEU A 135 7.73 -11.23 5.25
C LEU A 135 6.37 -10.57 4.94
N ASP A 136 5.94 -9.57 5.70
CA ASP A 136 4.72 -8.81 5.43
C ASP A 136 4.95 -7.30 5.58
N GLY A 137 6.04 -6.81 4.93
CA GLY A 137 6.30 -5.38 4.86
C GLY A 137 5.24 -4.68 4.02
N LYS A 138 4.42 -3.85 4.69
CA LYS A 138 3.39 -2.98 4.09
C LYS A 138 3.17 -1.77 4.98
N LEU A 139 2.61 -0.68 4.42
CA LEU A 139 2.36 0.53 5.21
C LEU A 139 1.55 0.28 6.48
N ALA A 140 0.57 -0.61 6.41
CA ALA A 140 -0.25 -0.95 7.57
C ALA A 140 0.55 -1.57 8.74
N ASN A 141 1.73 -2.13 8.46
CA ASN A 141 2.63 -2.76 9.43
C ASN A 141 3.81 -1.85 9.83
N PHE A 142 3.85 -0.64 9.29
CA PHE A 142 4.85 0.38 9.63
C PHE A 142 4.23 1.40 10.58
N ALA A 143 4.87 1.61 11.71
CA ALA A 143 4.41 2.50 12.76
C ALA A 143 5.51 3.49 13.17
N VAL A 144 5.17 4.47 13.97
CA VAL A 144 6.10 5.46 14.51
C VAL A 144 5.97 5.56 16.01
N ARG A 145 7.10 5.78 16.66
CA ARG A 145 7.19 6.20 18.06
C ARG A 145 8.21 7.32 18.13
N GLU A 146 7.78 8.50 18.53
CA GLU A 146 8.66 9.68 18.63
C GLU A 146 9.48 9.93 17.35
N GLY A 147 8.83 9.80 16.19
CA GLY A 147 9.47 9.97 14.87
C GLY A 147 10.37 8.82 14.40
N ARG A 148 10.50 7.73 15.17
CA ARG A 148 11.30 6.55 14.82
C ARG A 148 10.44 5.41 14.31
N PRO A 149 10.90 4.62 13.33
CA PRO A 149 10.18 3.46 12.84
C PRO A 149 9.99 2.40 13.91
N VAL A 150 8.79 1.82 13.92
CA VAL A 150 8.41 0.67 14.74
C VAL A 150 7.72 -0.34 13.83
N LEU A 151 8.12 -1.62 13.91
CA LEU A 151 7.47 -2.71 13.19
C LEU A 151 6.35 -3.32 14.02
N ILE A 152 5.21 -3.58 13.37
CA ILE A 152 4.06 -4.25 13.97
C ILE A 152 3.61 -5.43 13.10
N ASP A 153 2.77 -6.29 13.67
CA ASP A 153 2.15 -7.46 13.01
C ASP A 153 3.17 -8.49 12.51
N PHE A 154 3.63 -9.33 13.42
CA PHE A 154 4.58 -10.42 13.13
C PHE A 154 3.88 -11.75 12.75
N SER A 155 2.60 -11.71 12.35
CA SER A 155 1.82 -12.91 12.00
C SER A 155 2.35 -13.70 10.82
N CYS A 156 3.19 -13.07 9.99
CA CYS A 156 3.87 -13.70 8.86
C CYS A 156 5.36 -13.95 9.12
N ALA A 157 5.86 -13.54 10.28
CA ALA A 157 7.28 -13.67 10.58
C ALA A 157 7.68 -15.12 10.82
N VAL A 158 8.89 -15.47 10.40
CA VAL A 158 9.47 -16.80 10.55
C VAL A 158 10.89 -16.72 11.08
N ALA A 159 11.28 -17.67 11.92
CA ALA A 159 12.64 -17.76 12.42
C ALA A 159 13.64 -18.03 11.29
N VAL A 160 14.80 -17.41 11.38
CA VAL A 160 15.91 -17.63 10.45
C VAL A 160 16.76 -18.77 11.01
N GLU A 161 16.75 -19.90 10.30
CA GLU A 161 17.65 -21.03 10.57
C GLU A 161 18.72 -21.06 9.48
N ASP A 162 19.98 -20.99 9.84
CA ASP A 162 21.14 -20.99 8.92
C ASP A 162 21.06 -19.97 7.77
N GLY A 163 20.44 -18.79 8.04
CA GLY A 163 20.29 -17.70 7.06
C GLY A 163 19.24 -17.94 5.98
N ARG A 164 18.53 -19.06 6.04
CA ARG A 164 17.42 -19.39 5.13
C ARG A 164 16.26 -19.96 5.94
N THR A 165 15.06 -19.71 5.45
CA THR A 165 13.86 -20.30 6.04
C THR A 165 13.05 -21.05 4.98
N MET A 166 12.20 -21.94 5.46
CA MET A 166 11.34 -22.78 4.62
C MET A 166 10.40 -21.93 3.75
N CYS A 167 9.98 -22.52 2.63
CA CYS A 167 9.01 -21.95 1.71
C CYS A 167 7.67 -21.68 2.39
N VAL A 168 7.36 -20.44 2.72
CA VAL A 168 6.05 -20.04 3.23
C VAL A 168 5.43 -19.06 2.27
N ARG A 169 4.27 -19.41 1.70
CA ARG A 169 3.46 -18.46 0.92
C ARG A 169 2.72 -17.55 1.89
N THR A 170 3.42 -16.58 2.45
CA THR A 170 2.89 -15.64 3.45
C THR A 170 3.05 -14.19 2.99
N GLY A 171 2.45 -13.25 3.71
CA GLY A 171 2.55 -11.82 3.43
C GLY A 171 1.62 -11.32 2.32
N THR A 172 1.58 -10.02 2.15
CA THR A 172 0.71 -9.32 1.20
C THR A 172 1.17 -9.55 -0.25
N ARG A 173 0.31 -10.15 -1.07
CA ARG A 173 0.62 -10.62 -2.43
C ARG A 173 1.33 -9.56 -3.30
N LYS A 174 0.89 -8.31 -3.21
CA LYS A 174 1.42 -7.19 -3.99
C LYS A 174 2.92 -6.96 -3.78
N TYR A 175 3.40 -7.15 -2.56
CA TYR A 175 4.77 -6.84 -2.14
C TYR A 175 5.68 -8.07 -2.05
N ARG A 176 5.15 -9.29 -2.31
CA ARG A 176 5.93 -10.52 -2.23
C ARG A 176 7.05 -10.53 -3.24
N SER A 177 8.22 -10.96 -2.79
CA SER A 177 9.36 -11.25 -3.67
C SER A 177 9.08 -12.44 -4.62
N PRO A 178 9.81 -12.57 -5.72
CA PRO A 178 9.64 -13.69 -6.65
C PRO A 178 9.73 -15.05 -5.97
N GLU A 179 10.74 -15.28 -5.12
CA GLU A 179 10.91 -16.51 -4.36
C GLU A 179 9.74 -16.81 -3.42
N ALA A 180 9.15 -15.79 -2.81
CA ALA A 180 7.95 -15.96 -1.97
C ALA A 180 6.70 -16.32 -2.78
N ARG A 181 6.60 -15.86 -4.03
CA ARG A 181 5.50 -16.21 -4.95
C ARG A 181 5.66 -17.66 -5.46
N GLU A 182 6.89 -18.08 -5.70
CA GLU A 182 7.24 -19.39 -6.25
C GLU A 182 7.37 -20.48 -5.19
N GLY A 183 7.38 -20.11 -3.91
CA GLY A 183 7.56 -21.05 -2.81
C GLY A 183 8.99 -21.55 -2.70
N ARG A 184 9.96 -20.71 -3.02
CA ARG A 184 11.39 -20.98 -2.84
C ARG A 184 11.85 -20.52 -1.44
N PRO A 185 13.03 -20.95 -0.95
CA PRO A 185 13.57 -20.50 0.32
C PRO A 185 13.66 -18.99 0.42
N LEU A 186 13.26 -18.45 1.57
CA LEU A 186 13.21 -17.02 1.86
C LEU A 186 14.48 -16.60 2.60
N THR A 187 14.93 -15.38 2.32
CA THR A 187 16.15 -14.80 2.92
C THR A 187 15.92 -13.34 3.29
N VAL A 188 16.93 -12.71 3.87
CA VAL A 188 16.94 -11.25 4.10
C VAL A 188 16.61 -10.46 2.83
N GLN A 189 17.00 -10.95 1.66
CA GLN A 189 16.70 -10.30 0.38
C GLN A 189 15.19 -10.30 0.06
N SER A 190 14.42 -11.23 0.63
CA SER A 190 12.94 -11.25 0.49
C SER A 190 12.30 -10.07 1.24
N ASP A 191 12.79 -9.75 2.44
CA ASP A 191 12.33 -8.57 3.20
C ASP A 191 12.80 -7.26 2.54
N ILE A 192 14.05 -7.21 2.02
CA ILE A 192 14.57 -6.05 1.27
C ILE A 192 13.68 -5.77 0.07
N TYR A 193 13.35 -6.80 -0.73
CA TYR A 193 12.43 -6.67 -1.86
C TYR A 193 11.09 -6.08 -1.44
N THR A 194 10.50 -6.61 -0.37
CA THR A 194 9.18 -6.20 0.11
C THR A 194 9.19 -4.72 0.54
N VAL A 195 10.19 -4.28 1.29
CA VAL A 195 10.31 -2.88 1.73
C VAL A 195 10.55 -1.95 0.54
N ALA A 196 11.40 -2.36 -0.41
CA ALA A 196 11.64 -1.59 -1.63
C ALA A 196 10.37 -1.44 -2.48
N ALA A 197 9.55 -2.50 -2.59
CA ALA A 197 8.29 -2.47 -3.31
C ALA A 197 7.26 -1.51 -2.68
N VAL A 198 7.24 -1.42 -1.34
CA VAL A 198 6.41 -0.40 -0.65
C VAL A 198 6.93 1.00 -0.93
N LEU A 199 8.24 1.23 -0.82
CA LEU A 199 8.85 2.52 -1.09
C LEU A 199 8.60 2.97 -2.54
N GLN A 200 8.71 2.06 -3.52
CA GLN A 200 8.40 2.34 -4.92
C GLN A 200 6.99 2.93 -5.10
N GLY A 201 6.00 2.36 -4.40
CA GLY A 201 4.62 2.84 -4.45
C GLY A 201 4.40 4.22 -3.81
N LEU A 202 5.39 4.72 -3.06
CA LEU A 202 5.32 6.02 -2.38
C LEU A 202 6.06 7.15 -3.12
N LEU A 203 6.82 6.83 -4.17
CA LEU A 203 7.52 7.86 -4.95
C LEU A 203 6.51 8.73 -5.69
N ALA A 204 6.40 10.00 -5.26
CA ALA A 204 5.31 10.89 -5.66
C ALA A 204 5.48 11.42 -7.09
N ASP A 205 6.69 11.79 -7.47
CA ASP A 205 6.97 12.48 -8.73
C ASP A 205 8.05 11.78 -9.57
N GLU A 206 8.19 12.25 -10.81
CA GLU A 206 9.16 11.69 -11.76
C GLU A 206 10.60 11.93 -11.31
N ARG A 207 10.87 13.00 -10.58
CA ARG A 207 12.20 13.31 -10.06
C ARG A 207 12.59 12.33 -8.96
N GLU A 208 11.69 12.05 -8.01
CA GLU A 208 11.90 11.00 -7.01
C GLU A 208 12.15 9.65 -7.69
N ARG A 209 11.29 9.27 -8.64
CA ARG A 209 11.44 8.00 -9.40
C ARG A 209 12.77 7.90 -10.13
N ARG A 210 13.24 8.99 -10.72
CA ARG A 210 14.56 9.04 -11.42
C ARG A 210 15.72 8.89 -10.45
N VAL A 211 15.64 9.50 -9.27
CA VAL A 211 16.77 9.55 -8.32
C VAL A 211 16.85 8.27 -7.48
N TYR A 212 15.71 7.76 -7.00
CA TYR A 212 15.66 6.56 -6.15
C TYR A 212 15.44 5.27 -6.95
N GLY A 213 15.08 5.38 -8.24
CA GLY A 213 14.72 4.26 -9.09
C GLY A 213 15.80 3.19 -9.20
N ASP A 214 17.06 3.57 -9.33
CA ASP A 214 18.17 2.63 -9.44
C ASP A 214 18.32 1.78 -8.16
N ALA A 215 18.29 2.41 -6.98
CA ALA A 215 18.39 1.73 -5.70
C ALA A 215 17.19 0.76 -5.48
N ILE A 216 15.98 1.22 -5.82
CA ILE A 216 14.77 0.41 -5.70
C ILE A 216 14.78 -0.74 -6.71
N SER A 217 15.15 -0.49 -7.96
CA SER A 217 15.22 -1.54 -8.99
C SER A 217 16.25 -2.62 -8.64
N HIS A 218 17.40 -2.24 -8.08
CA HIS A 218 18.41 -3.15 -7.59
C HIS A 218 17.85 -4.00 -6.42
N ALA A 219 17.21 -3.37 -5.44
CA ALA A 219 16.57 -4.06 -4.32
C ALA A 219 15.41 -4.97 -4.75
N MET A 220 14.81 -4.72 -5.91
CA MET A 220 13.69 -5.48 -6.47
C MET A 220 14.08 -6.36 -7.66
N ALA A 221 15.37 -6.59 -7.94
CA ALA A 221 15.79 -7.46 -9.01
C ALA A 221 15.18 -8.87 -8.85
N ASN A 222 14.68 -9.44 -9.95
CA ASN A 222 14.03 -10.74 -9.94
C ASN A 222 15.04 -11.87 -9.62
N ASP A 223 16.25 -11.78 -10.17
CA ASP A 223 17.34 -12.70 -9.80
C ASP A 223 17.94 -12.25 -8.46
N GLU A 224 17.89 -13.14 -7.48
CA GLU A 224 18.48 -12.91 -6.17
C GLU A 224 19.99 -12.63 -6.22
N ARG A 225 20.68 -13.09 -7.27
CA ARG A 225 22.13 -12.85 -7.46
C ARG A 225 22.42 -11.41 -7.81
N GLU A 226 21.51 -10.76 -8.52
CA GLU A 226 21.59 -9.35 -8.93
C GLU A 226 20.97 -8.40 -7.91
N ARG A 227 20.17 -8.93 -6.97
CA ARG A 227 19.49 -8.16 -5.96
C ARG A 227 20.45 -7.70 -4.85
N THR A 228 20.20 -6.52 -4.30
CA THR A 228 20.86 -5.99 -3.09
C THR A 228 21.01 -7.07 -2.01
N LYS A 229 22.22 -7.25 -1.48
CA LYS A 229 22.56 -8.40 -0.62
C LYS A 229 22.27 -8.16 0.87
N SER A 230 22.22 -6.91 1.30
CA SER A 230 22.10 -6.58 2.72
C SER A 230 21.37 -5.27 2.96
N TRP A 231 20.83 -5.10 4.16
CA TRP A 231 20.25 -3.82 4.58
C TRP A 231 21.27 -2.68 4.58
N ALA A 232 22.53 -2.96 4.89
CA ALA A 232 23.59 -1.95 4.85
C ALA A 232 23.83 -1.44 3.41
N GLU A 233 23.80 -2.33 2.43
CA GLU A 233 23.92 -2.00 1.01
C GLU A 233 22.71 -1.18 0.54
N PHE A 234 21.49 -1.65 0.78
CA PHE A 234 20.27 -0.92 0.42
C PHE A 234 20.23 0.48 1.05
N ARG A 235 20.57 0.59 2.33
CA ARG A 235 20.65 1.85 3.05
C ARG A 235 21.68 2.80 2.46
N LYS A 236 22.83 2.28 2.03
CA LYS A 236 23.88 3.07 1.36
C LYS A 236 23.35 3.65 0.05
N GLU A 237 22.73 2.81 -0.79
CA GLU A 237 22.14 3.24 -2.06
C GLU A 237 21.06 4.30 -1.88
N LEU A 238 20.17 4.13 -0.90
CA LEU A 238 19.14 5.13 -0.58
C LEU A 238 19.74 6.46 -0.12
N LYS A 239 20.79 6.45 0.71
CA LYS A 239 21.49 7.66 1.16
C LYS A 239 22.21 8.38 0.02
N GLU A 240 22.82 7.65 -0.89
CA GLU A 240 23.46 8.20 -2.08
C GLU A 240 22.44 8.86 -3.01
N ALA A 241 21.30 8.21 -3.21
CA ALA A 241 20.17 8.74 -3.96
C ALA A 241 19.62 10.02 -3.29
N GLU A 242 19.42 10.00 -1.98
CA GLU A 242 18.96 11.17 -1.22
C GLU A 242 19.93 12.35 -1.34
N ALA A 243 21.23 12.10 -1.24
CA ALA A 243 22.23 13.15 -1.43
C ALA A 243 22.17 13.78 -2.85
N LYS A 244 21.94 12.97 -3.89
CA LYS A 244 21.70 13.45 -5.27
C LYS A 244 20.42 14.28 -5.36
N TYR A 245 19.32 13.80 -4.74
CA TYR A 245 18.04 14.52 -4.71
C TYR A 245 18.18 15.90 -4.07
N ARG A 246 18.79 15.99 -2.88
CA ARG A 246 19.01 17.25 -2.16
C ARG A 246 19.91 18.21 -2.94
N ARG A 247 20.99 17.73 -3.59
CA ARG A 247 21.88 18.55 -4.42
C ARG A 247 21.13 19.14 -5.61
N SER A 248 20.33 18.34 -6.32
CA SER A 248 19.56 18.81 -7.48
C SER A 248 18.50 19.84 -7.05
N ALA A 249 17.85 19.66 -5.89
CA ALA A 249 16.93 20.63 -5.33
C ALA A 249 17.60 21.98 -4.99
N ALA A 250 18.79 21.92 -4.40
CA ALA A 250 19.55 23.13 -4.06
C ALA A 250 20.02 23.91 -5.30
N ILE A 251 20.32 23.21 -6.41
CA ILE A 251 20.68 23.84 -7.69
C ILE A 251 19.47 24.55 -8.30
N GLU A 252 18.29 23.92 -8.30
CA GLU A 252 17.06 24.53 -8.81
C GLU A 252 16.62 25.76 -8.01
N CYS A 253 16.81 25.76 -6.69
CA CYS A 253 16.57 26.93 -5.85
C CYS A 253 17.57 28.08 -6.09
N ARG A 254 18.76 27.79 -6.59
CA ARG A 254 19.82 28.80 -6.87
C ARG A 254 19.80 29.35 -8.29
N LEU A 255 19.12 28.66 -9.23
CA LEU A 255 18.93 29.20 -10.57
C LEU A 255 17.91 30.35 -10.46
N PRO A 256 18.34 31.63 -10.71
CA PRO A 256 17.37 32.72 -10.74
C PRO A 256 16.33 32.41 -11.80
N LYS A 257 15.09 32.87 -11.58
CA LYS A 257 13.92 32.71 -12.48
C LYS A 257 14.13 33.43 -13.85
N PHE A 258 15.30 33.24 -14.49
CA PHE A 258 15.60 33.80 -15.81
C PHE A 258 14.80 33.18 -16.95
N LYS A 259 14.09 32.06 -16.72
CA LYS A 259 13.23 31.46 -17.76
C LYS A 259 11.96 32.26 -18.08
N ALA A 260 11.55 33.19 -17.20
CA ALA A 260 10.38 34.04 -17.46
C ALA A 260 10.68 35.24 -18.37
N VAL A 261 11.93 35.69 -18.45
CA VAL A 261 12.30 36.85 -19.30
C VAL A 261 12.70 36.40 -20.70
N ALA A 262 13.36 35.26 -20.86
CA ALA A 262 13.72 34.72 -22.17
C ALA A 262 12.48 34.26 -22.98
N GLY A 263 11.42 33.78 -22.30
CA GLY A 263 10.14 33.45 -22.94
C GLY A 263 9.36 34.67 -23.48
N ALA A 264 9.51 35.83 -22.85
CA ALA A 264 8.83 37.04 -23.27
C ALA A 264 9.48 37.73 -24.49
N VAL A 265 10.80 37.54 -24.69
CA VAL A 265 11.53 38.14 -25.82
C VAL A 265 11.42 37.26 -27.09
N VAL A 266 11.30 35.95 -26.96
CA VAL A 266 11.04 35.03 -28.11
C VAL A 266 9.58 35.05 -28.52
N GLY A 267 8.63 35.33 -27.59
CA GLY A 267 7.21 35.43 -27.89
C GLY A 267 6.83 36.61 -28.79
N THR A 268 7.54 37.73 -28.74
CA THR A 268 7.23 38.95 -29.52
C THR A 268 7.76 38.90 -30.95
N VAL A 269 8.78 38.13 -31.26
CA VAL A 269 9.31 37.96 -32.61
C VAL A 269 8.59 36.78 -33.33
N GLY A 270 8.07 35.79 -32.59
CA GLY A 270 7.32 34.64 -33.13
C GLY A 270 5.87 34.97 -33.57
N VAL A 271 5.22 35.94 -32.90
CA VAL A 271 3.81 36.30 -33.17
C VAL A 271 3.62 37.02 -34.51
N VAL A 272 4.65 37.74 -35.02
CA VAL A 272 4.56 38.44 -36.32
C VAL A 272 4.75 37.46 -37.49
N ALA A 273 5.45 36.35 -37.31
CA ALA A 273 5.67 35.34 -38.34
C ALA A 273 4.53 34.31 -38.46
N LEU A 274 3.75 34.11 -37.39
CA LEU A 274 2.63 33.15 -37.39
C LEU A 274 1.29 33.75 -37.80
N ALA A 275 1.12 35.05 -37.77
CA ALA A 275 -0.11 35.71 -38.25
C ALA A 275 -0.30 35.61 -39.77
N GLY A 276 0.74 35.33 -40.53
CA GLY A 276 0.66 35.11 -41.97
C GLY A 276 0.34 33.67 -42.40
N TYR A 277 0.50 32.69 -41.46
CA TYR A 277 0.29 31.27 -41.79
C TYR A 277 -1.08 30.74 -41.37
N PHE A 278 -1.76 31.41 -40.41
CA PHE A 278 -3.09 31.01 -39.95
C PHE A 278 -4.28 31.68 -40.63
N GLY A 279 -4.02 32.52 -41.65
CA GLY A 279 -5.09 33.17 -42.44
C GLY A 279 -5.80 32.25 -43.45
N THR A 280 -5.38 30.98 -43.57
CA THR A 280 -5.95 30.05 -44.56
C THR A 280 -6.58 28.77 -43.94
N LEU A 281 -6.73 28.71 -42.61
CA LEU A 281 -7.37 27.58 -41.93
C LEU A 281 -8.62 27.95 -41.08
N ALA A 282 -9.22 29.09 -41.36
CA ALA A 282 -10.46 29.55 -40.70
C ALA A 282 -11.70 29.24 -41.50
N GLU A 283 -11.82 28.03 -42.01
CA GLU A 283 -13.10 27.45 -42.49
C GLU A 283 -13.20 26.05 -41.89
N HIS A 284 -13.62 25.93 -40.66
CA HIS A 284 -14.37 24.83 -40.04
C HIS A 284 -14.43 25.10 -38.51
N ALA A 285 -15.28 26.02 -38.14
CA ALA A 285 -15.69 26.21 -36.73
C ALA A 285 -17.22 26.25 -36.72
N ASP A 286 -17.79 25.07 -36.79
CA ASP A 286 -19.21 24.87 -36.47
C ASP A 286 -19.30 23.92 -35.29
N ASP A 287 -19.08 24.46 -34.09
CA ASP A 287 -19.33 23.74 -32.82
C ASP A 287 -19.83 24.69 -31.74
N LYS A 288 -20.93 25.40 -32.00
CA LYS A 288 -21.58 26.27 -30.99
C LYS A 288 -23.00 25.83 -30.61
N THR A 289 -23.41 24.57 -30.87
CA THR A 289 -24.78 24.12 -30.57
C THR A 289 -24.87 22.77 -29.83
N LYS A 290 -23.78 22.27 -29.25
CA LYS A 290 -23.89 21.07 -28.41
C LYS A 290 -24.41 21.43 -27.03
N THR A 291 -25.47 20.75 -26.57
CA THR A 291 -26.02 20.84 -25.22
C THR A 291 -25.00 20.38 -24.16
N GLY A 292 -25.18 20.79 -22.90
CA GLY A 292 -24.28 20.39 -21.82
C GLY A 292 -24.13 18.88 -21.67
N GLU A 293 -25.19 18.11 -21.95
CA GLU A 293 -25.18 16.63 -21.93
C GLU A 293 -24.33 16.03 -23.06
N GLU A 294 -24.42 16.57 -24.29
CA GLU A 294 -23.58 16.10 -25.43
C GLU A 294 -22.09 16.35 -25.21
N ARG A 295 -21.73 17.45 -24.52
CA ARG A 295 -20.34 17.73 -24.13
C ARG A 295 -19.84 16.75 -23.03
N GLN A 296 -20.71 16.36 -22.13
CA GLN A 296 -20.37 15.41 -21.07
C GLN A 296 -20.20 13.99 -21.62
N VAL A 297 -21.07 13.54 -22.53
CA VAL A 297 -20.96 12.24 -23.21
C VAL A 297 -19.67 12.16 -24.05
N GLY A 298 -19.37 13.18 -24.85
CA GLY A 298 -18.15 13.21 -25.65
C GLY A 298 -16.85 13.21 -24.81
N ARG A 299 -16.88 13.81 -23.62
CA ARG A 299 -15.75 13.75 -22.66
C ARG A 299 -15.60 12.37 -22.05
N THR A 300 -16.70 11.73 -21.67
CA THR A 300 -16.70 10.37 -21.13
C THR A 300 -16.15 9.36 -22.13
N ASP A 301 -16.51 9.46 -23.42
CA ASP A 301 -16.00 8.57 -24.47
C ASP A 301 -14.48 8.74 -24.67
N ALA A 302 -13.97 9.97 -24.59
CA ALA A 302 -12.54 10.22 -24.66
C ALA A 302 -11.78 9.64 -23.44
N ASP A 303 -12.35 9.76 -22.23
CA ASP A 303 -11.78 9.18 -21.02
C ASP A 303 -11.80 7.64 -21.06
N VAL A 304 -12.86 7.04 -21.60
CA VAL A 304 -12.93 5.59 -21.85
C VAL A 304 -11.80 5.16 -22.77
N GLN A 305 -11.63 5.80 -23.91
CA GLN A 305 -10.60 5.41 -24.88
C GLN A 305 -9.19 5.58 -24.31
N ASN A 306 -8.90 6.74 -23.69
CA ASN A 306 -7.61 7.01 -23.06
C ASN A 306 -7.29 6.01 -21.95
N GLY A 307 -8.29 5.59 -21.19
CA GLY A 307 -8.15 4.63 -20.11
C GLY A 307 -7.85 3.22 -20.63
N LEU A 308 -8.60 2.74 -21.63
CA LEU A 308 -8.40 1.44 -22.26
C LEU A 308 -7.04 1.34 -22.97
N ASP A 309 -6.63 2.40 -23.68
CA ASP A 309 -5.32 2.46 -24.34
C ASP A 309 -4.17 2.41 -23.29
N ALA A 310 -4.31 3.15 -22.19
CA ALA A 310 -3.34 3.12 -21.10
C ALA A 310 -3.26 1.73 -20.45
N TYR A 311 -4.39 1.06 -20.26
CA TYR A 311 -4.44 -0.30 -19.73
C TYR A 311 -3.73 -1.30 -20.66
N ALA A 312 -3.96 -1.21 -21.98
CA ALA A 312 -3.35 -2.07 -22.97
C ALA A 312 -1.81 -1.99 -22.97
N VAL A 313 -1.25 -0.80 -22.72
CA VAL A 313 0.20 -0.60 -22.59
C VAL A 313 0.72 -0.77 -21.15
N LYS A 314 -0.14 -1.23 -20.21
CA LYS A 314 0.17 -1.47 -18.80
C LYS A 314 0.55 -0.22 -18.01
N ASP A 315 0.15 0.96 -18.46
CA ASP A 315 0.21 2.20 -17.69
C ASP A 315 -1.02 2.28 -16.75
N PHE A 316 -1.00 1.43 -15.70
CA PHE A 316 -2.15 1.25 -14.83
C PHE A 316 -2.49 2.49 -14.00
N ALA A 317 -1.53 3.38 -13.74
CA ALA A 317 -1.79 4.64 -13.05
C ALA A 317 -2.66 5.56 -13.91
N LYS A 318 -2.30 5.69 -15.18
CA LYS A 318 -3.03 6.47 -16.17
C LYS A 318 -4.38 5.83 -16.50
N ALA A 319 -4.41 4.50 -16.64
CA ALA A 319 -5.63 3.73 -16.83
C ALA A 319 -6.63 3.97 -15.69
N ALA A 320 -6.22 3.79 -14.43
CA ALA A 320 -7.05 4.02 -13.27
C ALA A 320 -7.61 5.45 -13.23
N HIS A 321 -6.81 6.45 -13.59
CA HIS A 321 -7.24 7.84 -13.62
C HIS A 321 -8.39 8.06 -14.61
N PHE A 322 -8.20 7.70 -15.88
CA PHE A 322 -9.19 7.94 -16.92
C PHE A 322 -10.42 7.03 -16.80
N LEU A 323 -10.23 5.74 -16.50
CA LEU A 323 -11.35 4.82 -16.31
C LEU A 323 -12.23 5.23 -15.12
N ARG A 324 -11.64 5.76 -14.02
CA ARG A 324 -12.43 6.32 -12.93
C ARG A 324 -13.20 7.55 -13.33
N GLN A 325 -12.59 8.49 -14.05
CA GLN A 325 -13.30 9.66 -14.55
C GLN A 325 -14.50 9.26 -15.42
N ALA A 326 -14.32 8.26 -16.29
CA ALA A 326 -15.41 7.71 -17.08
C ALA A 326 -16.49 7.06 -16.21
N ALA A 327 -16.12 6.23 -15.23
CA ALA A 327 -17.06 5.56 -14.34
C ALA A 327 -17.85 6.55 -13.46
N ASP A 328 -17.18 7.58 -12.94
CA ASP A 328 -17.76 8.59 -12.05
C ASP A 328 -18.66 9.60 -12.80
N SER A 329 -18.59 9.66 -14.14
CA SER A 329 -19.45 10.52 -14.96
C SER A 329 -20.95 10.16 -14.86
N GLY A 330 -21.26 8.93 -14.44
CA GLY A 330 -22.62 8.38 -14.38
C GLY A 330 -23.22 8.01 -15.75
N THR A 331 -22.55 8.36 -16.85
CA THR A 331 -23.02 8.12 -18.23
C THR A 331 -22.31 6.95 -18.92
N CYS A 332 -21.25 6.39 -18.30
CA CYS A 332 -20.50 5.27 -18.84
C CYS A 332 -21.32 3.97 -18.80
N THR A 333 -21.56 3.41 -20.00
CA THR A 333 -22.26 2.11 -20.18
C THR A 333 -21.34 1.00 -20.68
N ASN A 334 -20.03 1.26 -20.74
CA ASN A 334 -19.05 0.29 -21.22
C ASN A 334 -18.62 -0.66 -20.10
N GLY A 335 -19.10 -1.90 -20.11
CA GLY A 335 -18.78 -2.92 -19.10
C GLY A 335 -17.30 -3.27 -19.02
N GLN A 336 -16.49 -3.06 -20.09
CA GLN A 336 -15.06 -3.29 -20.08
C GLN A 336 -14.33 -2.31 -19.14
N VAL A 337 -14.75 -1.04 -19.10
CA VAL A 337 -14.21 -0.01 -18.20
C VAL A 337 -14.28 -0.48 -16.74
N PHE A 338 -15.44 -0.98 -16.35
CA PHE A 338 -15.66 -1.45 -14.99
C PHE A 338 -14.92 -2.76 -14.69
N TYR A 339 -14.78 -3.63 -15.68
CA TYR A 339 -13.98 -4.85 -15.52
C TYR A 339 -12.50 -4.53 -15.30
N GLU A 340 -11.90 -3.64 -16.08
CA GLU A 340 -10.49 -3.27 -15.91
C GLU A 340 -10.23 -2.48 -14.62
N LEU A 341 -11.17 -1.62 -14.20
CA LEU A 341 -11.11 -1.01 -12.88
C LEU A 341 -11.13 -2.07 -11.77
N ALA A 342 -11.98 -3.09 -11.89
CA ALA A 342 -12.04 -4.17 -10.94
C ALA A 342 -10.71 -4.93 -10.86
N GLU A 343 -10.04 -5.22 -11.99
CA GLU A 343 -8.70 -5.84 -11.99
C GLU A 343 -7.64 -4.92 -11.37
N ILE A 344 -7.67 -3.63 -11.73
CA ILE A 344 -6.73 -2.63 -11.19
C ILE A 344 -6.82 -2.58 -9.66
N TYR A 345 -8.03 -2.54 -9.09
CA TYR A 345 -8.22 -2.48 -7.63
C TYR A 345 -8.01 -3.83 -6.97
N PHE A 346 -8.40 -4.92 -7.59
CA PHE A 346 -8.21 -6.27 -7.05
C PHE A 346 -6.74 -6.66 -6.95
N ASP A 347 -5.96 -6.41 -8.00
CA ASP A 347 -4.53 -6.71 -8.04
C ASP A 347 -3.68 -5.55 -7.50
N GLY A 348 -4.27 -4.39 -7.18
CA GLY A 348 -3.58 -3.19 -6.69
C GLY A 348 -2.59 -2.63 -7.71
N LEU A 349 -2.97 -2.60 -9.01
CA LEU A 349 -2.11 -2.18 -10.09
C LEU A 349 -1.98 -0.65 -10.11
N SER A 350 -0.88 -0.13 -9.57
CA SER A 350 -0.60 1.32 -9.45
C SER A 350 -1.61 2.11 -8.61
N VAL A 351 -2.51 1.42 -7.91
CA VAL A 351 -3.44 1.96 -6.91
C VAL A 351 -3.35 1.10 -5.65
N GLU A 352 -3.87 1.61 -4.53
CA GLU A 352 -4.04 0.77 -3.34
C GLU A 352 -5.04 -0.34 -3.65
N GLN A 353 -4.71 -1.58 -3.25
CA GLN A 353 -5.61 -2.70 -3.41
C GLN A 353 -6.86 -2.46 -2.57
N ASP A 354 -8.02 -2.55 -3.19
CA ASP A 354 -9.31 -2.33 -2.55
C ASP A 354 -10.30 -3.39 -3.06
N ASP A 355 -10.49 -4.42 -2.25
CA ASP A 355 -11.35 -5.54 -2.59
C ASP A 355 -12.83 -5.12 -2.67
N GLU A 356 -13.26 -4.12 -1.89
CA GLU A 356 -14.64 -3.61 -1.92
C GLU A 356 -14.92 -2.86 -3.23
N LEU A 357 -14.01 -1.98 -3.62
CA LEU A 357 -14.10 -1.31 -4.91
C LEU A 357 -13.99 -2.29 -6.08
N ALA A 358 -13.12 -3.30 -5.98
CA ALA A 358 -13.00 -4.35 -6.99
C ALA A 358 -14.31 -5.11 -7.16
N ILE A 359 -14.99 -5.50 -6.06
CA ILE A 359 -16.32 -6.14 -6.11
C ILE A 359 -17.34 -5.22 -6.76
N LYS A 360 -17.43 -3.97 -6.29
CA LYS A 360 -18.39 -2.98 -6.81
C LYS A 360 -18.24 -2.80 -8.32
N TYR A 361 -17.02 -2.65 -8.80
CA TYR A 361 -16.75 -2.50 -10.22
C TYR A 361 -17.00 -3.80 -11.00
N ALA A 362 -16.63 -4.97 -10.46
CA ALA A 362 -16.91 -6.25 -11.09
C ALA A 362 -18.42 -6.53 -11.21
N GLN A 363 -19.22 -6.21 -10.18
CA GLN A 363 -20.67 -6.30 -10.22
C GLN A 363 -21.25 -5.38 -11.31
N ARG A 364 -20.78 -4.12 -11.35
CA ARG A 364 -21.22 -3.16 -12.37
C ARG A 364 -20.85 -3.62 -13.77
N ALA A 365 -19.67 -4.23 -13.96
CA ALA A 365 -19.26 -4.80 -15.24
C ALA A 365 -20.21 -5.92 -15.71
N VAL A 366 -20.64 -6.79 -14.80
CA VAL A 366 -21.63 -7.87 -15.10
C VAL A 366 -22.98 -7.27 -15.48
N GLU A 367 -23.48 -6.29 -14.73
CA GLU A 367 -24.73 -5.58 -15.04
C GLU A 367 -24.72 -4.97 -16.46
N LEU A 368 -23.55 -4.51 -16.89
CA LEU A 368 -23.34 -3.93 -18.23
C LEU A 368 -22.94 -4.97 -19.28
N GLY A 369 -23.06 -6.27 -18.97
CA GLY A 369 -22.89 -7.37 -19.91
C GLY A 369 -21.45 -7.82 -20.16
N SER A 370 -20.48 -7.43 -19.32
CA SER A 370 -19.10 -7.93 -19.43
C SER A 370 -19.00 -9.40 -19.01
N THR A 371 -18.71 -10.26 -19.99
CA THR A 371 -18.55 -11.71 -19.75
C THR A 371 -17.29 -12.05 -18.95
N ASN A 372 -16.28 -11.19 -19.01
CA ASN A 372 -15.00 -11.37 -18.31
C ASN A 372 -15.11 -11.13 -16.78
N ALA A 373 -16.12 -10.36 -16.35
CA ALA A 373 -16.31 -10.04 -14.94
C ALA A 373 -16.91 -11.20 -14.11
N LEU A 374 -17.63 -12.14 -14.71
CA LEU A 374 -18.19 -13.28 -14.01
C LEU A 374 -17.14 -14.23 -13.38
N PRO A 375 -16.07 -14.63 -14.11
CA PRO A 375 -14.99 -15.42 -13.51
C PRO A 375 -14.29 -14.66 -12.38
N MET A 376 -14.17 -13.36 -12.49
CA MET A 376 -13.56 -12.50 -11.47
C MET A 376 -14.42 -12.46 -10.19
N LEU A 377 -15.73 -12.25 -10.31
CA LEU A 377 -16.65 -12.31 -9.16
C LEU A 377 -16.61 -13.68 -8.46
N ARG A 378 -16.58 -14.78 -9.22
CA ARG A 378 -16.41 -16.13 -8.65
C ARG A 378 -15.07 -16.30 -7.92
N ARG A 379 -14.02 -15.62 -8.38
CA ARG A 379 -12.71 -15.63 -7.74
C ARG A 379 -12.73 -14.83 -6.45
N LEU A 380 -13.40 -13.68 -6.44
CA LEU A 380 -13.62 -12.82 -5.26
C LEU A 380 -14.49 -13.56 -4.22
N ASP A 381 -15.54 -14.25 -4.65
CA ASP A 381 -16.40 -15.09 -3.81
C ASP A 381 -15.62 -16.22 -3.13
N LYS A 382 -14.79 -16.96 -3.88
CA LYS A 382 -13.91 -18.01 -3.34
C LYS A 382 -12.87 -17.49 -2.35
N LEU A 383 -12.53 -16.21 -2.41
CA LEU A 383 -11.64 -15.55 -1.47
C LEU A 383 -12.39 -15.04 -0.22
N GLY A 384 -13.72 -15.29 -0.14
CA GLY A 384 -14.55 -14.92 1.01
C GLY A 384 -14.80 -13.41 1.13
N VAL A 385 -14.68 -12.65 0.04
CA VAL A 385 -14.84 -11.19 0.06
C VAL A 385 -16.32 -10.80 0.08
N PHE A 386 -17.24 -11.67 -0.40
CA PHE A 386 -18.69 -11.45 -0.40
C PHE A 386 -19.39 -11.70 0.95
N GLU A 387 -18.74 -12.37 1.89
CA GLU A 387 -19.37 -12.69 3.20
C GLU A 387 -19.17 -11.57 4.25
N ARG A 388 -18.72 -10.38 3.83
CA ARG A 388 -18.43 -9.24 4.72
C ARG A 388 -19.51 -8.15 4.74
N HIS A 389 -20.72 -8.45 4.21
CA HIS A 389 -21.86 -7.54 4.29
C HIS A 389 -23.06 -8.17 4.94
#